data_5ea3c6d3f8cc1c658c8d0afb2162b544
#
_entry.id   5ea3c6d3f8cc1c658c8d0afb2162b544
#
_cell.length_a   1.000
_cell.length_b   1.000
_cell.length_c   1.000
_cell.angle_alpha   90.00
_cell.angle_beta   90.00
_cell.angle_gamma   90.00
#
_symmetry.space_group_name_H-M   'P 1'
#
loop_
_entity.id
_entity.type
_entity.pdbx_description
1 polymer ?
#
loop_
_entity_poly.entity_id
_entity_poly.type
_entity_poly.pdbx_seq_one_letter_code
_entity_poly.pdbx_strand_id
1 'polypeptide(L)'
;FSYLSYYRETLRSGLRVTSPDTRLKQAVSAYISERYPSATLTELAEILGYSAEYLSRRIAGLFGKTFRELLSDERLDEAARLLKETNLSAAQIVEAVGYENCSHFYLTFRERYGMTPRSYRRGK
;
A
#
# COMPACT_ATOMS: atom_id res chain seq x y z
N PHE A 1 -15.13 -4.36 -11.79
CA PHE A 1 -14.86 -4.04 -12.95
C PHE A 1 -14.81 -2.60 -13.23
N SER A 2 -15.66 -1.86 -12.72
CA SER A 2 -15.54 -0.44 -12.84
C SER A 2 -14.28 0.04 -12.15
N TYR A 3 -13.79 -0.67 -11.18
CA TYR A 3 -12.56 -0.39 -10.50
C TYR A 3 -11.35 -0.48 -11.45
N LEU A 4 -11.32 -1.50 -12.30
CA LEU A 4 -10.26 -1.59 -13.30
C LEU A 4 -10.32 -0.46 -14.31
N SER A 5 -11.53 -0.08 -14.71
CA SER A 5 -11.70 1.04 -15.63
C SER A 5 -11.19 2.34 -15.02
N TYR A 6 -11.47 2.54 -13.74
CA TYR A 6 -11.01 3.73 -13.05
C TYR A 6 -9.50 3.87 -13.11
N TYR A 7 -8.78 2.79 -12.84
CA TYR A 7 -7.32 2.86 -12.87
C TYR A 7 -6.79 3.13 -14.27
N ARG A 8 -7.39 2.53 -15.27
CA ARG A 8 -6.97 2.77 -16.64
C ARG A 8 -7.20 4.20 -17.04
N GLU A 9 -8.30 4.77 -16.63
CA GLU A 9 -8.59 6.15 -16.95
C GLU A 9 -7.68 7.11 -16.23
N THR A 10 -7.35 6.81 -14.99
CA THR A 10 -6.41 7.60 -14.23
C THR A 10 -5.06 7.64 -14.93
N LEU A 11 -4.61 6.48 -15.41
CA LEU A 11 -3.38 6.41 -16.16
C LEU A 11 -3.43 7.25 -17.41
N ARG A 12 -4.53 7.13 -18.14
CA ARG A 12 -4.66 7.85 -19.38
C ARG A 12 -4.64 9.35 -19.19
N SER A 13 -5.35 9.83 -18.18
CA SER A 13 -5.41 11.28 -17.98
C SER A 13 -4.07 11.84 -17.50
N GLY A 14 -3.22 11.02 -16.87
CA GLY A 14 -1.91 11.49 -16.45
C GLY A 14 -0.86 11.43 -17.53
N LEU A 15 -1.19 10.80 -18.67
CA LEU A 15 -0.18 10.52 -19.68
C LEU A 15 0.39 11.73 -20.37
N ARG A 16 -0.37 12.78 -20.44
CA ARG A 16 0.02 13.88 -21.29
C ARG A 16 1.14 14.74 -20.75
N VAL A 17 1.31 14.76 -19.45
CA VAL A 17 2.21 15.72 -18.83
C VAL A 17 3.35 15.14 -18.04
N THR A 18 3.48 13.82 -18.01
CA THR A 18 4.49 13.19 -17.18
C THR A 18 5.28 12.15 -17.97
N SER A 19 6.49 11.86 -17.50
CA SER A 19 7.32 10.83 -18.09
C SER A 19 6.71 9.46 -17.83
N PRO A 20 7.09 8.43 -18.61
CA PRO A 20 6.63 7.08 -18.34
C PRO A 20 6.94 6.59 -16.93
N ASP A 21 8.11 6.95 -16.40
CA ASP A 21 8.46 6.55 -15.05
C ASP A 21 7.56 7.21 -14.02
N THR A 22 7.29 8.49 -14.18
CA THR A 22 6.41 9.20 -13.27
C THR A 22 4.99 8.62 -13.32
N ARG A 23 4.52 8.28 -14.52
CA ARG A 23 3.19 7.69 -14.67
C ARG A 23 3.11 6.34 -13.96
N LEU A 24 4.15 5.53 -14.11
CA LEU A 24 4.16 4.23 -13.45
C LEU A 24 4.18 4.37 -11.94
N LYS A 25 5.00 5.29 -11.43
CA LYS A 25 5.03 5.54 -9.99
C LYS A 25 3.66 5.98 -9.48
N GLN A 26 3.00 6.86 -10.21
CA GLN A 26 1.68 7.32 -9.81
C GLN A 26 0.65 6.19 -9.82
N ALA A 27 0.72 5.32 -10.82
CA ALA A 27 -0.21 4.21 -10.91
C ALA A 27 -0.02 3.24 -9.75
N VAL A 28 1.22 2.91 -9.44
CA VAL A 28 1.52 2.01 -8.34
C VAL A 28 1.06 2.61 -7.01
N SER A 29 1.38 3.89 -6.79
CA SER A 29 1.00 4.56 -5.55
C SER A 29 -0.52 4.63 -5.39
N ALA A 30 -1.23 4.96 -6.48
CA ALA A 30 -2.68 5.04 -6.42
C ALA A 30 -3.30 3.69 -6.13
N TYR A 31 -2.80 2.64 -6.77
CA TYR A 31 -3.33 1.30 -6.54
C TYR A 31 -3.15 0.88 -5.08
N ILE A 32 -1.95 1.08 -4.54
CA ILE A 32 -1.68 0.69 -3.17
C ILE A 32 -2.53 1.49 -2.20
N SER A 33 -2.65 2.78 -2.42
CA SER A 33 -3.44 3.64 -1.54
C SER A 33 -4.90 3.23 -1.52
N GLU A 34 -5.43 2.81 -2.67
CA GLU A 34 -6.84 2.47 -2.77
C GLU A 34 -7.14 1.05 -2.35
N ARG A 35 -6.21 0.14 -2.53
CA ARG A 35 -6.49 -1.28 -2.38
C ARG A 35 -5.61 -1.99 -1.37
N TYR A 36 -4.96 -1.25 -0.48
CA TYR A 36 -3.97 -1.85 0.41
C TYR A 36 -4.46 -3.07 1.20
N PRO A 37 -5.73 -3.18 1.62
CA PRO A 37 -6.11 -4.35 2.41
C PRO A 37 -6.03 -5.65 1.61
N SER A 38 -6.23 -5.59 0.31
CA SER A 38 -6.24 -6.81 -0.50
C SER A 38 -5.39 -6.68 -1.76
N ALA A 39 -4.48 -5.72 -1.80
CA ALA A 39 -3.66 -5.46 -2.97
C ALA A 39 -2.70 -6.61 -3.25
N THR A 40 -2.52 -6.91 -4.53
CA THR A 40 -1.53 -7.90 -4.94
C THR A 40 -0.78 -7.39 -6.15
N LEU A 41 0.47 -7.81 -6.25
CA LEU A 41 1.29 -7.46 -7.41
C LEU A 41 0.70 -8.03 -8.69
N THR A 42 0.14 -9.23 -8.61
CA THR A 42 -0.45 -9.88 -9.77
C THR A 42 -1.62 -9.06 -10.33
N GLU A 43 -2.48 -8.59 -9.46
CA GLU A 43 -3.60 -7.78 -9.92
C GLU A 43 -3.13 -6.49 -10.59
N LEU A 44 -2.17 -5.82 -9.96
CA LEU A 44 -1.67 -4.57 -10.52
C LEU A 44 -0.99 -4.82 -11.87
N ALA A 45 -0.24 -5.90 -11.98
CA ALA A 45 0.41 -6.23 -13.24
C ALA A 45 -0.63 -6.46 -14.33
N GLU A 46 -1.71 -7.13 -13.99
CA GLU A 46 -2.80 -7.34 -14.96
C GLU A 46 -3.42 -6.03 -15.41
N ILE A 47 -3.67 -5.15 -14.46
CA ILE A 47 -4.26 -3.85 -14.78
C ILE A 47 -3.38 -3.07 -15.74
N LEU A 48 -2.08 -3.13 -15.53
CA LEU A 48 -1.14 -2.34 -16.32
C LEU A 48 -0.66 -3.04 -17.59
N GLY A 49 -0.97 -4.33 -17.74
CA GLY A 49 -0.56 -5.07 -18.92
C GLY A 49 0.88 -5.55 -18.88
N TYR A 50 1.43 -5.75 -17.69
CA TYR A 50 2.80 -6.22 -17.53
C TYR A 50 2.82 -7.62 -16.91
N SER A 51 3.96 -8.30 -17.04
CA SER A 51 4.17 -9.49 -16.23
C SER A 51 4.51 -9.06 -14.81
N ALA A 52 4.21 -9.95 -13.85
CA ALA A 52 4.52 -9.65 -12.46
C ALA A 52 6.01 -9.45 -12.26
N GLU A 53 6.84 -10.25 -12.94
CA GLU A 53 8.29 -10.13 -12.81
C GLU A 53 8.79 -8.79 -13.31
N TYR A 54 8.30 -8.35 -14.46
CA TYR A 54 8.72 -7.08 -15.01
C TYR A 54 8.31 -5.95 -14.08
N LEU A 55 7.05 -5.98 -13.62
CA LEU A 55 6.56 -4.93 -12.74
C LEU A 55 7.34 -4.89 -11.43
N SER A 56 7.67 -6.05 -10.89
CA SER A 56 8.45 -6.13 -9.66
C SER A 56 9.79 -5.42 -9.81
N ARG A 57 10.47 -5.66 -10.91
CA ARG A 57 11.76 -5.02 -11.16
C ARG A 57 11.61 -3.51 -11.33
N ARG A 58 10.56 -3.09 -12.06
CA ARG A 58 10.36 -1.67 -12.27
C ARG A 58 10.08 -0.95 -10.96
N ILE A 59 9.25 -1.56 -10.11
CA ILE A 59 8.93 -0.96 -8.81
C ILE A 59 10.19 -0.82 -7.97
N ALA A 60 11.01 -1.86 -7.91
CA ALA A 60 12.24 -1.80 -7.13
C ALA A 60 13.15 -0.68 -7.64
N GLY A 61 13.23 -0.51 -8.94
CA GLY A 61 14.07 0.55 -9.51
C GLY A 61 13.53 1.94 -9.28
N LEU A 62 12.20 2.10 -9.35
CA LEU A 62 11.61 3.43 -9.22
C LEU A 62 11.49 3.90 -7.79
N PHE A 63 11.19 2.99 -6.87
CA PHE A 63 10.91 3.36 -5.48
C PHE A 63 12.05 3.05 -4.53
N GLY A 64 13.00 2.21 -4.96
CA GLY A 64 14.02 1.73 -4.04
C GLY A 64 13.49 0.75 -3.01
N LYS A 65 12.28 0.25 -3.23
CA LYS A 65 11.60 -0.68 -2.33
C LYS A 65 10.81 -1.68 -3.16
N THR A 66 10.57 -2.85 -2.59
CA THR A 66 9.73 -3.84 -3.26
C THR A 66 8.26 -3.46 -3.12
N PHE A 67 7.43 -4.07 -3.96
CA PHE A 67 5.98 -3.89 -3.83
C PHE A 67 5.52 -4.26 -2.42
N ARG A 68 6.05 -5.37 -1.90
CA ARG A 68 5.67 -5.81 -0.55
C ARG A 68 6.01 -4.75 0.50
N GLU A 69 7.16 -4.12 0.38
CA GLU A 69 7.56 -3.07 1.32
C GLU A 69 6.67 -1.85 1.21
N LEU A 70 6.34 -1.46 -0.02
CA LEU A 70 5.44 -0.33 -0.22
C LEU A 70 4.07 -0.61 0.37
N LEU A 71 3.57 -1.83 0.16
CA LEU A 71 2.27 -2.21 0.67
C LEU A 71 2.28 -2.24 2.19
N SER A 72 3.34 -2.78 2.79
CA SER A 72 3.46 -2.81 4.24
C SER A 72 3.47 -1.39 4.81
N ASP A 73 4.22 -0.48 4.19
CA ASP A 73 4.25 0.90 4.64
C ASP A 73 2.86 1.51 4.64
N GLU A 74 2.10 1.28 3.58
CA GLU A 74 0.76 1.84 3.49
C GLU A 74 -0.16 1.26 4.56
N ARG A 75 -0.09 -0.05 4.76
CA ARG A 75 -0.91 -0.69 5.78
C ARG A 75 -0.59 -0.20 7.18
N LEU A 76 0.70 -0.03 7.47
CA LEU A 76 1.11 0.43 8.79
C LEU A 76 0.72 1.89 9.02
N ASP A 77 0.86 2.73 7.99
CA ASP A 77 0.48 4.12 8.13
C ASP A 77 -1.03 4.27 8.32
N GLU A 78 -1.82 3.47 7.62
CA GLU A 78 -3.25 3.50 7.83
C GLU A 78 -3.61 2.97 9.20
N ALA A 79 -2.90 1.93 9.68
CA ALA A 79 -3.12 1.45 11.04
C ALA A 79 -2.83 2.53 12.06
N ALA A 80 -1.75 3.29 11.85
CA ALA A 80 -1.42 4.39 12.75
C ALA A 80 -2.53 5.43 12.78
N ARG A 81 -3.09 5.74 11.62
CA ARG A 81 -4.21 6.68 11.56
C ARG A 81 -5.41 6.15 12.34
N LEU A 82 -5.73 4.87 12.15
CA LEU A 82 -6.87 4.27 12.85
C LEU A 82 -6.66 4.22 14.36
N LEU A 83 -5.43 4.00 14.79
CA LEU A 83 -5.12 4.00 16.22
C LEU A 83 -5.43 5.36 16.84
N LYS A 84 -5.16 6.44 16.12
CA LYS A 84 -5.38 7.78 16.66
C LYS A 84 -6.80 8.27 16.49
N GLU A 85 -7.47 7.87 15.41
CA GLU A 85 -8.76 8.44 15.06
C GLU A 85 -9.97 7.58 15.40
N THR A 86 -9.75 6.33 15.82
CA THR A 86 -10.86 5.44 16.13
C THR A 86 -10.62 4.73 17.44
N ASN A 87 -11.67 4.03 17.91
CA ASN A 87 -11.56 3.20 19.10
C ASN A 87 -11.49 1.72 18.74
N LEU A 88 -11.17 1.41 17.50
CA LEU A 88 -11.03 0.02 17.08
C LEU A 88 -9.92 -0.66 17.86
N SER A 89 -10.13 -1.94 18.18
CA SER A 89 -9.09 -2.70 18.86
C SER A 89 -7.94 -2.97 17.90
N ALA A 90 -6.78 -3.32 18.46
CA ALA A 90 -5.64 -3.66 17.62
C ALA A 90 -5.99 -4.80 16.66
N ALA A 91 -6.71 -5.81 17.16
CA ALA A 91 -7.10 -6.94 16.30
C ALA A 91 -7.99 -6.48 15.15
N GLN A 92 -8.91 -5.58 15.42
CA GLN A 92 -9.78 -5.05 14.38
C GLN A 92 -9.00 -4.25 13.35
N ILE A 93 -8.02 -3.48 13.81
CA ILE A 93 -7.18 -2.70 12.92
C ILE A 93 -6.32 -3.61 12.05
N VAL A 94 -5.72 -4.65 12.65
CA VAL A 94 -4.91 -5.60 11.88
C VAL A 94 -5.71 -6.18 10.72
N GLU A 95 -6.94 -6.58 11.02
CA GLU A 95 -7.79 -7.14 9.98
C GLU A 95 -8.17 -6.09 8.94
N ALA A 96 -8.49 -4.89 9.38
CA ALA A 96 -8.93 -3.83 8.47
C ALA A 96 -7.84 -3.44 7.48
N VAL A 97 -6.58 -3.44 7.90
CA VAL A 97 -5.50 -3.02 7.00
C VAL A 97 -4.91 -4.17 6.21
N GLY A 98 -5.36 -5.41 6.44
CA GLY A 98 -4.97 -6.52 5.60
C GLY A 98 -3.81 -7.36 6.08
N TYR A 99 -3.35 -7.18 7.31
CA TYR A 99 -2.32 -8.05 7.86
C TYR A 99 -2.93 -9.38 8.27
N GLU A 100 -2.18 -10.44 8.08
CA GLU A 100 -2.69 -11.78 8.33
C GLU A 100 -2.62 -12.19 9.78
N ASN A 101 -1.63 -11.70 10.52
CA ASN A 101 -1.57 -12.02 11.94
C ASN A 101 -1.03 -10.86 12.74
N CYS A 102 -1.42 -10.84 14.00
CA CYS A 102 -1.07 -9.74 14.89
C CYS A 102 0.41 -9.69 15.24
N SER A 103 1.05 -10.85 15.36
CA SER A 103 2.45 -10.88 15.73
C SER A 103 3.33 -10.17 14.73
N HIS A 104 3.12 -10.47 13.45
CA HIS A 104 3.89 -9.82 12.41
C HIS A 104 3.57 -8.34 12.34
N PHE A 105 2.31 -8.00 12.51
CA PHE A 105 1.90 -6.60 12.54
C PHE A 105 2.60 -5.83 13.65
N TYR A 106 2.60 -6.39 14.86
CA TYR A 106 3.25 -5.71 15.99
C TYR A 106 4.73 -5.50 15.75
N LEU A 107 5.39 -6.52 15.22
CA LEU A 107 6.81 -6.42 14.95
C LEU A 107 7.12 -5.33 13.93
N THR A 108 6.41 -5.34 12.81
CA THR A 108 6.68 -4.37 11.76
C THR A 108 6.24 -2.96 12.15
N PHE A 109 5.15 -2.85 12.91
CA PHE A 109 4.72 -1.54 13.40
C PHE A 109 5.78 -0.93 14.31
N ARG A 110 6.31 -1.76 15.20
CA ARG A 110 7.33 -1.28 16.11
C ARG A 110 8.61 -0.88 15.40
N GLU A 111 8.95 -1.62 14.34
CA GLU A 111 10.13 -1.25 13.54
C GLU A 111 9.94 0.09 12.85
N ARG A 112 8.73 0.37 12.37
CA ARG A 112 8.49 1.59 11.63
C ARG A 112 8.29 2.79 12.54
N TYR A 113 7.59 2.63 13.64
CA TYR A 113 7.22 3.75 14.51
C TYR A 113 8.00 3.83 15.81
N GLY A 114 8.81 2.82 16.11
CA GLY A 114 9.63 2.83 17.32
C GLY A 114 8.88 2.51 18.59
N MET A 115 7.64 2.10 18.51
CA MET A 115 6.84 1.78 19.69
C MET A 115 5.71 0.85 19.29
N THR A 116 5.09 0.22 20.30
CA THR A 116 3.98 -0.68 20.03
C THR A 116 2.74 0.12 19.61
N PRO A 117 1.78 -0.53 18.96
CA PRO A 117 0.53 0.16 18.62
C PRO A 117 -0.18 0.74 19.83
N ARG A 118 -0.15 0.02 20.93
CA ARG A 118 -0.80 0.50 22.16
C ARG A 118 -0.14 1.78 22.67
N SER A 119 1.19 1.79 22.69
CA SER A 119 1.92 2.98 23.11
C SER A 119 1.67 4.13 22.16
N TYR A 120 1.63 3.85 20.88
CA TYR A 120 1.39 4.86 19.87
C TYR A 120 0.03 5.51 20.08
N ARG A 121 -0.99 4.71 20.37
CA ARG A 121 -2.34 5.23 20.60
C ARG A 121 -2.38 6.16 21.80
N ARG A 122 -1.72 5.76 22.88
CA ARG A 122 -1.73 6.54 24.10
C ARG A 122 -0.85 7.76 24.04
N GLY A 123 0.23 7.66 23.29
CA GLY A 123 1.24 8.69 23.30
C GLY A 123 0.83 9.98 22.66
N LYS A 124 -0.16 9.93 21.86
CA LYS A 124 -0.59 11.06 21.13
C LYS A 124 0.48 12.05 20.86
#